data_6d8706b30f8d70f2b1abc9371d262e92
#
_entry.id   6d8706b30f8d70f2b1abc9371d262e92
#
_cell.length_a   1.000
_cell.length_b   1.000
_cell.length_c   1.000
_cell.angle_alpha   90.00
_cell.angle_beta   90.00
_cell.angle_gamma   90.00
#
_symmetry.space_group_name_H-M   'P 1'
#
loop_
_entity.id
_entity.type
_entity.pdbx_description
1 polymer ?
#
loop_
_entity_poly.entity_id
_entity_poly.type
_entity_poly.pdbx_seq_one_letter_code
_entity_poly.pdbx_strand_id
1 'polypeptide(L)'
;MKTRDRILECALQLFNQEGEPNVSTLQIANELEISPGNLYYHFHGKEPLVLELFERFQSEMAPLLSPPDDVQLNVEDYWLF
;
A
#
# COMPACT_ATOMS: atom_id res chain seq x y z
N MET A 1 -10.75 -13.32 -6.86
CA MET A 1 -9.84 -12.16 -6.65
C MET A 1 -8.70 -12.23 -7.65
N LYS A 2 -8.37 -11.11 -8.23
CA LYS A 2 -7.28 -11.06 -9.22
C LYS A 2 -5.94 -11.17 -8.54
N THR A 3 -4.94 -11.71 -9.26
CA THR A 3 -3.60 -11.86 -8.72
C THR A 3 -3.03 -10.54 -8.22
N ARG A 4 -3.26 -9.47 -8.95
CA ARG A 4 -2.79 -8.14 -8.56
C ARG A 4 -3.31 -7.76 -7.17
N ASP A 5 -4.59 -8.03 -6.92
CA ASP A 5 -5.21 -7.71 -5.63
C ASP A 5 -4.67 -8.60 -4.51
N ARG A 6 -4.40 -9.87 -4.83
CA ARG A 6 -3.80 -10.78 -3.86
C ARG A 6 -2.40 -10.33 -3.45
N ILE A 7 -1.64 -9.82 -4.41
CA ILE A 7 -0.31 -9.28 -4.13
C ILE A 7 -0.43 -8.09 -3.17
N LEU A 8 -1.35 -7.20 -3.44
CA LEU A 8 -1.54 -6.02 -2.58
C LEU A 8 -1.97 -6.40 -1.17
N GLU A 9 -2.90 -7.32 -1.04
CA GLU A 9 -3.34 -7.77 0.28
C GLU A 9 -2.23 -8.45 1.06
N CYS A 10 -1.49 -9.33 0.40
CA CYS A 10 -0.38 -10.02 1.03
C CYS A 10 0.69 -9.02 1.46
N ALA A 11 1.03 -8.08 0.60
CA ALA A 11 2.02 -7.06 0.92
C ALA A 11 1.57 -6.24 2.14
N LEU A 12 0.32 -5.85 2.18
CA LEU A 12 -0.20 -5.08 3.31
C LEU A 12 -0.08 -5.84 4.61
N GLN A 13 -0.45 -7.13 4.60
CA GLN A 13 -0.34 -7.96 5.78
C GLN A 13 1.10 -8.07 6.26
N LEU A 14 2.03 -8.33 5.35
CA LEU A 14 3.44 -8.46 5.70
C LEU A 14 4.00 -7.13 6.21
N PHE A 15 3.64 -6.03 5.57
CA PHE A 15 4.08 -4.72 6.01
C PHE A 15 3.60 -4.42 7.43
N ASN A 16 2.37 -4.82 7.75
CA ASN A 16 1.82 -4.61 9.09
C ASN A 16 2.49 -5.50 10.14
N GLN A 17 2.90 -6.70 9.74
CA GLN A 17 3.51 -7.65 10.68
C GLN A 17 4.98 -7.38 10.89
N GLU A 18 5.71 -7.05 9.84
CA GLU A 18 7.17 -6.99 9.89
C GLU A 18 7.74 -5.60 9.62
N GLY A 19 6.90 -4.67 9.20
CA GLY A 19 7.34 -3.35 8.80
C GLY A 19 7.76 -3.32 7.34
N GLU A 20 7.36 -2.26 6.65
CA GLU A 20 7.62 -2.14 5.21
C GLU A 20 9.08 -2.28 4.83
N PRO A 21 10.03 -1.64 5.54
CA PRO A 21 11.45 -1.74 5.15
C PRO A 21 12.01 -3.15 5.23
N ASN A 22 11.37 -4.03 5.99
CA ASN A 22 11.86 -5.40 6.21
C ASN A 22 11.26 -6.42 5.27
N VAL A 23 10.32 -6.00 4.41
CA VAL A 23 9.63 -6.91 3.50
C VAL A 23 10.13 -6.68 2.08
N SER A 24 10.49 -7.77 1.40
CA SER A 24 10.92 -7.72 0.00
C SER A 24 9.82 -8.25 -0.92
N THR A 25 9.93 -7.92 -2.21
CA THR A 25 9.01 -8.48 -3.20
C THR A 25 9.17 -9.99 -3.31
N LEU A 26 10.38 -10.50 -3.12
CA LEU A 26 10.62 -11.94 -3.13
C LEU A 26 9.84 -12.63 -2.03
N GLN A 27 9.82 -12.04 -0.85
CA GLN A 27 9.06 -12.58 0.28
C GLN A 27 7.57 -12.62 -0.04
N ILE A 28 7.06 -11.58 -0.66
CA ILE A 28 5.65 -11.53 -1.05
C ILE A 28 5.34 -12.62 -2.07
N ALA A 29 6.19 -12.77 -3.07
CA ALA A 29 6.00 -13.81 -4.09
C ALA A 29 6.01 -15.19 -3.46
N ASN A 30 6.94 -15.46 -2.55
CA ASN A 30 7.03 -16.74 -1.88
C ASN A 30 5.78 -17.02 -1.05
N GLU A 31 5.29 -16.03 -0.35
CA GLU A 31 4.10 -16.19 0.48
C GLU A 31 2.87 -16.54 -0.35
N LEU A 32 2.78 -15.99 -1.54
CA LEU A 32 1.67 -16.25 -2.46
C LEU A 32 1.90 -17.47 -3.35
N GLU A 33 3.08 -18.06 -3.27
CA GLU A 33 3.44 -19.20 -4.12
C GLU A 33 3.40 -18.85 -5.60
N ILE A 34 3.82 -17.64 -5.94
CA ILE A 34 3.98 -17.22 -7.32
C ILE A 34 5.45 -16.94 -7.59
N SER A 35 5.82 -16.93 -8.87
CA SER A 35 7.21 -16.62 -9.22
C SER A 35 7.49 -15.14 -9.05
N PRO A 36 8.76 -14.78 -8.76
CA PRO A 36 9.14 -13.37 -8.72
C PRO A 36 8.86 -12.65 -10.03
N GLY A 37 8.98 -13.35 -11.17
CA GLY A 37 8.66 -12.76 -12.46
C GLY A 37 7.19 -12.43 -12.61
N ASN A 38 6.33 -13.29 -12.07
CA ASN A 38 4.90 -13.04 -12.09
C ASN A 38 4.57 -11.79 -11.27
N LEU A 39 5.16 -11.67 -10.10
CA LEU A 39 4.95 -10.48 -9.28
C LEU A 39 5.46 -9.24 -10.01
N TYR A 40 6.64 -9.33 -10.61
CA TYR A 40 7.23 -8.21 -11.34
C TYR A 40 6.36 -7.76 -12.51
N TYR A 41 5.66 -8.70 -13.13
CA TYR A 41 4.74 -8.40 -14.21
C TYR A 41 3.65 -7.43 -13.74
N HIS A 42 3.17 -7.63 -12.53
CA HIS A 42 2.12 -6.78 -11.97
C HIS A 42 2.66 -5.49 -11.33
N PHE A 43 3.82 -5.58 -10.69
CA PHE A 43 4.45 -4.45 -10.01
C PHE A 43 5.94 -4.50 -10.27
N HIS A 44 6.45 -3.49 -10.94
CA HIS A 44 7.85 -3.44 -11.37
C HIS A 44 8.78 -3.04 -10.23
N GLY A 45 8.64 -3.70 -9.08
CA GLY A 45 9.44 -3.45 -7.92
C GLY A 45 8.56 -3.12 -6.72
N LYS A 46 9.23 -2.84 -5.61
CA LYS A 46 8.53 -2.56 -4.36
C LYS A 46 7.88 -1.19 -4.35
N GLU A 47 8.53 -0.19 -4.94
CA GLU A 47 8.03 1.18 -4.91
C GLU A 47 6.65 1.32 -5.55
N PRO A 48 6.42 0.82 -6.78
CA PRO A 48 5.08 0.91 -7.35
C PRO A 48 4.04 0.19 -6.52
N LEU A 49 4.43 -0.91 -5.87
CA LEU A 49 3.54 -1.67 -5.03
C LEU A 49 3.14 -0.87 -3.79
N VAL A 50 4.12 -0.24 -3.14
CA VAL A 50 3.87 0.59 -1.97
C VAL A 50 2.99 1.78 -2.33
N LEU A 51 3.26 2.41 -3.47
CA LEU A 51 2.46 3.53 -3.94
C LEU A 51 1.01 3.13 -4.16
N GLU A 52 0.79 1.97 -4.77
CA GLU A 52 -0.56 1.48 -5.03
C GLU A 52 -1.30 1.23 -3.71
N LEU A 53 -0.63 0.63 -2.75
CA LEU A 53 -1.23 0.41 -1.42
C LEU A 53 -1.59 1.72 -0.76
N PHE A 54 -0.71 2.69 -0.84
CA PHE A 54 -0.94 4.00 -0.26
C PHE A 54 -2.15 4.67 -0.89
N GLU A 55 -2.26 4.61 -2.20
CA GLU A 55 -3.38 5.18 -2.92
C GLU A 55 -4.70 4.50 -2.55
N ARG A 56 -4.69 3.17 -2.46
CA ARG A 56 -5.88 2.43 -2.05
C ARG A 56 -6.28 2.78 -0.63
N PHE A 57 -5.31 2.86 0.25
CA PHE A 57 -5.59 3.20 1.64
C PHE A 57 -6.23 4.57 1.73
N GLN A 58 -5.69 5.56 1.02
CA GLN A 58 -6.25 6.89 1.00
C GLN A 58 -7.67 6.89 0.43
N SER A 59 -7.87 6.14 -0.65
CA SER A 59 -9.17 6.08 -1.29
C SER A 59 -10.23 5.49 -0.39
N GLU A 60 -9.88 4.45 0.36
CA GLU A 60 -10.80 3.80 1.27
C GLU A 60 -11.06 4.62 2.53
N MET A 61 -10.03 5.28 3.02
CA MET A 61 -10.13 6.04 4.26
C MET A 61 -10.64 7.46 4.06
N ALA A 62 -10.52 7.99 2.84
CA ALA A 62 -10.94 9.36 2.55
C ALA A 62 -12.39 9.65 2.96
N PRO A 63 -13.36 8.77 2.68
CA PRO A 63 -14.73 9.03 3.10
C PRO A 63 -14.89 9.07 4.62
N LEU A 64 -14.03 8.35 5.34
CA LEU A 64 -14.09 8.31 6.80
C LEU A 64 -13.33 9.46 7.43
N LEU A 65 -12.22 9.84 6.82
CA LEU A 65 -11.34 10.89 7.31
C LEU A 65 -11.56 12.21 6.60
N SER A 66 -12.42 12.21 5.60
CA SER A 66 -12.70 13.39 4.82
C SER A 66 -13.74 14.22 5.51
N PRO A 67 -13.33 14.95 6.48
CA PRO A 67 -14.22 15.81 7.18
C PRO A 67 -14.50 17.00 6.30
N PRO A 68 -15.39 17.85 6.73
CA PRO A 68 -15.67 19.08 6.01
C PRO A 68 -14.40 19.88 5.80
N ASP A 69 -14.50 20.88 4.95
CA ASP A 69 -13.36 21.69 4.52
C ASP A 69 -12.51 22.21 5.68
N ASP A 70 -13.11 22.34 6.84
CA ASP A 70 -12.41 22.83 8.02
C ASP A 70 -11.19 22.01 8.38
N VAL A 71 -11.27 20.70 8.20
CA VAL A 71 -10.19 19.82 8.58
C VAL A 71 -9.05 19.91 7.60
N GLN A 72 -9.34 20.18 6.35
CA GLN A 72 -8.27 20.41 5.39
C GLN A 72 -7.46 21.64 5.76
N LEU A 73 -8.13 22.68 6.21
CA LEU A 73 -7.45 23.87 6.69
C LEU A 73 -6.58 23.55 7.90
N ASN A 74 -7.09 22.72 8.79
CA ASN A 74 -6.33 22.33 9.97
C ASN A 74 -5.07 21.54 9.61
N VAL A 75 -5.14 20.73 8.55
CA VAL A 75 -3.99 19.98 8.09
C VAL A 75 -2.95 20.94 7.55
N GLU A 76 -3.36 21.96 6.82
CA GLU A 76 -2.43 22.96 6.33
C GLU A 76 -1.78 23.71 7.48
N ASP A 77 -2.55 24.06 8.50
CA ASP A 77 -2.00 24.70 9.69
C ASP A 77 -0.96 23.83 10.38
N TYR A 78 -1.19 22.54 10.37
CA TYR A 78 -0.25 21.58 10.93
C TYR A 78 1.09 21.64 10.21
N TRP A 79 1.05 21.79 8.90
CA TRP A 79 2.26 21.83 8.12
C TRP A 79 3.00 23.16 8.25
N LEU A 80 2.32 24.20 8.62
CA LEU A 80 2.93 25.51 8.83
C LEU A 80 3.68 25.60 10.16
N PHE A 81 3.42 24.71 11.06
CA PHE A 81 4.15 24.61 12.29
C PHE A 81 5.32 23.68 12.18
#